data_993ea4b93a3ce79cee4927e5e4cbb53d
#
_entry.id   993ea4b93a3ce79cee4927e5e4cbb53d
#
_cell.length_a   1.000
_cell.length_b   1.000
_cell.length_c   1.000
_cell.angle_alpha   90.00
_cell.angle_beta   90.00
_cell.angle_gamma   90.00
#
_symmetry.space_group_name_H-M   'P 1'
#
loop_
_entity.id
_entity.type
_entity.pdbx_description
1 polymer ?
#
loop_
_entity_poly.entity_id
_entity_poly.type
_entity_poly.pdbx_seq_one_letter_code
_entity_poly.pdbx_strand_id
1 'polypeptide(L)'
;LSKGIKMIADRQVAFSDRDAWAYQSLFLDGWYLGCPPDYFSKDGQAWGFPVMDPDKMFNQDGSLGEGGILMKNLYKKMFKENPGGVRIDHIVGLIDPWVYKVGRKPMCEEGAGRLYSSPEHPELSRYAIARNEDLDWSLEADKEKRVKTLSEEQIKLYGRLIEKIVIAAAKECGMDKNAIVCEDLGTLTNPVDAVMKK
;
A
#
# COMPACT_ATOMS: atom_id res chain seq x y z
N LEU A 1 -12.40 27.74 -10.66
CA LEU A 1 -12.88 26.77 -11.68
C LEU A 1 -13.36 27.47 -12.97
N SER A 2 -13.75 28.73 -12.93
CA SER A 2 -14.17 29.54 -14.11
C SER A 2 -13.08 29.73 -15.17
N LYS A 3 -11.80 29.43 -14.85
CA LYS A 3 -10.65 29.55 -15.78
C LYS A 3 -10.19 28.19 -16.36
N GLY A 4 -10.97 27.14 -16.26
CA GLY A 4 -10.61 25.81 -16.78
C GLY A 4 -9.57 25.04 -15.92
N ILE A 5 -9.20 25.56 -14.76
CA ILE A 5 -8.29 24.89 -13.82
C ILE A 5 -9.02 23.73 -13.17
N LYS A 6 -8.42 22.55 -13.23
CA LYS A 6 -8.93 21.34 -12.54
C LYS A 6 -8.10 21.08 -11.29
N MET A 7 -8.78 20.82 -10.18
CA MET A 7 -8.13 20.42 -8.93
C MET A 7 -7.76 18.94 -8.97
N ILE A 8 -6.59 18.61 -8.44
CA ILE A 8 -6.13 17.25 -8.17
C ILE A 8 -6.13 17.09 -6.65
N ALA A 9 -6.79 16.04 -6.15
CA ALA A 9 -6.71 15.70 -4.74
C ALA A 9 -5.37 15.05 -4.41
N ASP A 10 -4.85 15.32 -3.21
CA ASP A 10 -3.68 14.62 -2.67
C ASP A 10 -4.14 13.60 -1.62
N ARG A 11 -3.79 12.33 -1.80
CA ARG A 11 -4.17 11.25 -0.91
C ARG A 11 -2.94 10.55 -0.36
N GLN A 12 -2.74 10.68 0.94
CA GLN A 12 -1.83 9.81 1.68
C GLN A 12 -2.37 8.37 1.74
N VAL A 13 -1.49 7.39 1.72
CA VAL A 13 -1.87 5.97 1.84
C VAL A 13 -2.38 5.61 3.24
N ALA A 14 -2.08 6.45 4.22
CA ALA A 14 -2.40 6.24 5.63
C ALA A 14 -3.83 6.67 6.00
N PHE A 15 -4.30 6.11 7.11
CA PHE A 15 -5.51 6.50 7.81
C PHE A 15 -5.15 7.22 9.12
N SER A 16 -5.97 8.17 9.54
CA SER A 16 -5.76 8.89 10.79
C SER A 16 -6.15 8.05 12.01
N ASP A 17 -5.73 8.49 13.21
CA ASP A 17 -6.17 7.88 14.46
C ASP A 17 -7.70 7.92 14.66
N ARG A 18 -8.36 8.94 14.09
CA ARG A 18 -9.83 9.03 14.11
C ARG A 18 -10.47 7.94 13.25
N ASP A 19 -9.89 7.64 12.10
CA ASP A 19 -10.33 6.54 11.24
C ASP A 19 -10.07 5.20 11.95
N ALA A 20 -8.90 5.03 12.57
CA ALA A 20 -8.57 3.87 13.38
C ALA A 20 -9.58 3.64 14.50
N TRP A 21 -9.95 4.69 15.19
CA TRP A 21 -10.97 4.62 16.25
C TRP A 21 -12.37 4.28 15.70
N ALA A 22 -12.77 4.90 14.59
CA ALA A 22 -14.08 4.69 13.99
C ALA A 22 -14.27 3.31 13.34
N TYR A 23 -13.17 2.73 12.82
CA TYR A 23 -13.19 1.49 12.04
C TYR A 23 -12.20 0.45 12.59
N GLN A 24 -12.11 0.30 13.92
CA GLN A 24 -11.13 -0.54 14.62
C GLN A 24 -11.02 -1.96 14.05
N SER A 25 -12.15 -2.58 13.70
CA SER A 25 -12.20 -3.94 13.16
C SER A 25 -11.58 -4.11 11.77
N LEU A 26 -11.25 -3.02 11.08
CA LEU A 26 -10.68 -3.03 9.74
C LEU A 26 -9.17 -2.88 9.74
N PHE A 27 -8.54 -2.64 10.89
CA PHE A 27 -7.10 -2.46 11.01
C PHE A 27 -6.42 -3.66 11.66
N LEU A 28 -5.19 -3.91 11.24
CA LEU A 28 -4.34 -4.98 11.77
C LEU A 28 -3.83 -4.57 13.16
N ASP A 29 -4.23 -5.34 14.16
CA ASP A 29 -3.91 -5.02 15.55
C ASP A 29 -2.40 -5.00 15.82
N GLY A 30 -1.94 -3.95 16.48
CA GLY A 30 -0.54 -3.79 16.90
C GLY A 30 0.44 -3.45 15.76
N TRP A 31 -0.01 -3.15 14.54
CA TRP A 31 0.85 -2.81 13.42
C TRP A 31 0.62 -1.40 12.88
N TYR A 32 1.73 -0.70 12.61
CA TYR A 32 1.74 0.65 12.04
C TYR A 32 2.53 0.71 10.74
N LEU A 33 2.15 1.66 9.88
CA LEU A 33 2.87 2.03 8.66
C LEU A 33 4.11 2.84 8.99
N GLY A 34 5.19 2.59 8.26
CA GLY A 34 6.44 3.34 8.34
C GLY A 34 7.26 3.23 7.06
N CYS A 35 8.49 3.68 7.12
CA CYS A 35 9.52 3.43 6.10
C CYS A 35 10.66 2.61 6.69
N PRO A 36 11.29 1.74 5.90
CA PRO A 36 12.51 1.06 6.31
C PRO A 36 13.67 2.05 6.52
N PRO A 37 14.75 1.62 7.17
CA PRO A 37 15.99 2.39 7.23
C PRO A 37 16.49 2.79 5.85
N ASP A 38 16.87 4.06 5.71
CA ASP A 38 17.40 4.64 4.48
C ASP A 38 18.60 5.56 4.75
N TYR A 39 19.08 6.25 3.70
CA TYR A 39 20.19 7.19 3.82
C TYR A 39 19.88 8.36 4.76
N PHE A 40 18.63 8.82 4.82
CA PHE A 40 18.20 9.99 5.61
C PHE A 40 17.78 9.60 7.03
N SER A 41 17.29 8.38 7.23
CA SER A 41 16.84 7.87 8.52
C SER A 41 17.37 6.46 8.78
N LYS A 42 18.45 6.37 9.55
CA LYS A 42 19.10 5.08 9.87
C LYS A 42 18.22 4.12 10.67
N ASP A 43 17.27 4.65 11.43
CA ASP A 43 16.32 3.89 12.24
C ASP A 43 15.00 3.64 11.50
N GLY A 44 14.89 4.08 10.23
CA GLY A 44 13.63 4.13 9.51
C GLY A 44 12.71 5.25 10.01
N GLN A 45 11.49 5.31 9.49
CA GLN A 45 10.50 6.33 9.87
C GLN A 45 9.27 5.65 10.46
N ALA A 46 9.01 5.89 11.74
CA ALA A 46 7.82 5.44 12.44
C ALA A 46 6.69 6.47 12.24
N TRP A 47 5.75 6.19 11.34
CA TRP A 47 4.67 7.14 11.05
C TRP A 47 3.51 7.06 12.04
N GLY A 48 3.34 5.92 12.72
CA GLY A 48 2.28 5.71 13.71
C GLY A 48 0.87 5.60 13.12
N PHE A 49 0.72 5.41 11.82
CA PHE A 49 -0.58 5.23 11.18
C PHE A 49 -0.97 3.75 11.14
N PRO A 50 -2.24 3.42 11.42
CA PRO A 50 -2.71 2.04 11.45
C PRO A 50 -2.64 1.40 10.05
N VAL A 51 -2.39 0.10 10.03
CA VAL A 51 -2.34 -0.72 8.81
C VAL A 51 -3.70 -1.35 8.57
N MET A 52 -4.25 -1.23 7.35
CA MET A 52 -5.47 -1.97 6.98
C MET A 52 -5.21 -3.48 7.05
N ASP A 53 -6.12 -4.21 7.69
CA ASP A 53 -6.03 -5.67 7.77
C ASP A 53 -6.25 -6.29 6.36
N PRO A 54 -5.26 -7.00 5.79
CA PRO A 54 -5.40 -7.65 4.50
C PRO A 54 -6.61 -8.58 4.39
N ASP A 55 -6.99 -9.26 5.48
CA ASP A 55 -8.13 -10.17 5.53
C ASP A 55 -9.48 -9.43 5.46
N LYS A 56 -9.49 -8.10 5.69
CA LYS A 56 -10.68 -7.24 5.55
C LYS A 56 -10.76 -6.52 4.21
N MET A 57 -9.68 -6.56 3.42
CA MET A 57 -9.63 -5.88 2.13
C MET A 57 -10.36 -6.63 1.04
N PHE A 58 -10.24 -7.97 1.02
CA PHE A 58 -10.83 -8.83 0.00
C PHE A 58 -11.42 -10.08 0.64
N ASN A 59 -12.59 -10.48 0.17
CA ASN A 59 -13.22 -11.75 0.51
C ASN A 59 -12.52 -12.92 -0.21
N GLN A 60 -12.79 -14.16 0.20
CA GLN A 60 -12.21 -15.36 -0.39
C GLN A 60 -12.54 -15.52 -1.89
N ASP A 61 -13.70 -15.04 -2.33
CA ASP A 61 -14.10 -15.01 -3.75
C ASP A 61 -13.45 -13.89 -4.57
N GLY A 62 -12.59 -13.07 -3.94
CA GLY A 62 -11.89 -11.95 -4.53
C GLY A 62 -12.75 -10.69 -4.72
N SER A 63 -13.98 -10.66 -4.19
CA SER A 63 -14.77 -9.43 -4.06
C SER A 63 -14.19 -8.53 -2.96
N LEU A 64 -14.62 -7.25 -2.91
CA LEU A 64 -14.16 -6.34 -1.87
C LEU A 64 -14.76 -6.72 -0.52
N GLY A 65 -13.91 -6.83 0.49
CA GLY A 65 -14.29 -6.88 1.89
C GLY A 65 -14.66 -5.47 2.41
N GLU A 66 -15.03 -5.39 3.69
CA GLU A 66 -15.46 -4.12 4.32
C GLU A 66 -14.40 -3.03 4.23
N GLY A 67 -13.12 -3.36 4.46
CA GLY A 67 -11.98 -2.43 4.32
C GLY A 67 -11.80 -1.96 2.88
N GLY A 68 -11.92 -2.88 1.91
CA GLY A 68 -11.88 -2.56 0.49
C GLY A 68 -13.01 -1.65 0.05
N ILE A 69 -14.22 -1.87 0.53
CA ILE A 69 -15.39 -1.03 0.27
C ILE A 69 -15.19 0.37 0.86
N LEU A 70 -14.74 0.47 2.12
CA LEU A 70 -14.44 1.75 2.77
C LEU A 70 -13.43 2.54 1.93
N MET A 71 -12.30 1.92 1.60
CA MET A 71 -11.23 2.57 0.82
C MET A 71 -11.71 3.01 -0.56
N LYS A 72 -12.46 2.17 -1.27
CA LYS A 72 -13.04 2.51 -2.58
C LYS A 72 -13.99 3.71 -2.51
N ASN A 73 -14.82 3.78 -1.47
CA ASN A 73 -15.75 4.90 -1.28
C ASN A 73 -15.01 6.21 -1.00
N LEU A 74 -13.88 6.17 -0.26
CA LEU A 74 -13.03 7.35 -0.05
C LEU A 74 -12.43 7.84 -1.39
N TYR A 75 -11.88 6.95 -2.21
CA TYR A 75 -11.38 7.33 -3.54
C TYR A 75 -12.50 7.86 -4.46
N LYS A 76 -13.68 7.24 -4.46
CA LYS A 76 -14.84 7.75 -5.21
C LYS A 76 -15.22 9.17 -4.81
N LYS A 77 -15.23 9.47 -3.50
CA LYS A 77 -15.48 10.82 -3.01
C LYS A 77 -14.44 11.81 -3.55
N MET A 78 -13.16 11.46 -3.46
CA MET A 78 -12.08 12.30 -3.95
C MET A 78 -12.16 12.58 -5.45
N PHE A 79 -12.40 11.55 -6.28
CA PHE A 79 -12.58 11.72 -7.72
C PHE A 79 -13.79 12.59 -8.08
N LYS A 80 -14.91 12.46 -7.35
CA LYS A 80 -16.11 13.30 -7.56
C LYS A 80 -15.85 14.77 -7.23
N GLU A 81 -15.09 15.04 -6.18
CA GLU A 81 -14.81 16.40 -5.71
C GLU A 81 -13.66 17.07 -6.49
N ASN A 82 -12.80 16.28 -7.16
CA ASN A 82 -11.59 16.77 -7.81
C ASN A 82 -11.52 16.30 -9.28
N PRO A 83 -12.08 17.08 -10.22
CA PRO A 83 -12.15 16.68 -11.62
C PRO A 83 -10.79 16.60 -12.34
N GLY A 84 -9.70 17.00 -11.70
CA GLY A 84 -8.33 16.80 -12.19
C GLY A 84 -7.75 15.42 -11.87
N GLY A 85 -8.35 14.69 -10.93
CA GLY A 85 -7.89 13.39 -10.51
C GLY A 85 -7.36 13.34 -9.09
N VAL A 86 -6.58 12.30 -8.78
CA VAL A 86 -6.00 12.03 -7.45
C VAL A 86 -4.51 11.73 -7.59
N ARG A 87 -3.68 12.40 -6.79
CA ARG A 87 -2.29 12.02 -6.54
C ARG A 87 -2.26 11.10 -5.32
N ILE A 88 -1.63 9.95 -5.47
CA ILE A 88 -1.38 9.02 -4.37
C ILE A 88 0.04 9.27 -3.87
N ASP A 89 0.12 9.75 -2.64
CA ASP A 89 1.35 9.96 -1.92
C ASP A 89 1.90 8.62 -1.40
N HIS A 90 3.16 8.29 -1.72
CA HIS A 90 3.83 7.07 -1.32
C HIS A 90 3.15 5.77 -1.81
N ILE A 91 3.11 5.55 -3.12
CA ILE A 91 2.45 4.37 -3.74
C ILE A 91 2.95 3.02 -3.19
N VAL A 92 4.21 2.94 -2.74
CA VAL A 92 4.78 1.74 -2.12
C VAL A 92 3.96 1.31 -0.90
N GLY A 93 3.52 2.30 -0.10
CA GLY A 93 2.68 2.06 1.09
C GLY A 93 1.28 1.52 0.78
N LEU A 94 0.86 1.54 -0.49
CA LEU A 94 -0.41 0.98 -0.91
C LEU A 94 -0.27 -0.42 -1.50
N ILE A 95 0.83 -0.70 -2.21
CA ILE A 95 1.06 -1.97 -2.91
C ILE A 95 1.79 -2.99 -2.04
N ASP A 96 2.86 -2.56 -1.34
CA ASP A 96 3.69 -3.42 -0.49
C ASP A 96 4.25 -2.62 0.71
N PRO A 97 3.37 -2.24 1.66
CA PRO A 97 3.73 -1.35 2.75
C PRO A 97 4.81 -1.93 3.66
N TRP A 98 5.70 -1.05 4.14
CA TRP A 98 6.57 -1.34 5.27
C TRP A 98 5.80 -1.15 6.57
N VAL A 99 5.80 -2.18 7.42
CA VAL A 99 5.03 -2.19 8.66
C VAL A 99 5.89 -2.56 9.85
N TYR A 100 5.57 -2.02 11.01
CA TYR A 100 6.29 -2.28 12.26
C TYR A 100 5.33 -2.39 13.45
N LYS A 101 5.79 -3.03 14.52
CA LYS A 101 5.02 -3.22 15.75
C LYS A 101 4.94 -1.94 16.59
N VAL A 102 3.78 -1.72 17.19
CA VAL A 102 3.58 -0.69 18.22
C VAL A 102 4.69 -0.73 19.26
N GLY A 103 5.30 0.42 19.55
CA GLY A 103 6.38 0.57 20.53
C GLY A 103 7.73 0.05 20.08
N ARG A 104 7.89 -0.34 18.81
CA ARG A 104 9.16 -0.76 18.21
C ARG A 104 9.63 0.23 17.15
N LYS A 105 10.88 0.16 16.75
CA LYS A 105 11.40 0.88 15.59
C LYS A 105 11.03 0.14 14.29
N PRO A 106 10.90 0.84 13.15
CA PRO A 106 10.60 0.22 11.86
C PRO A 106 11.84 -0.43 11.22
N MET A 107 12.58 -1.22 12.00
CA MET A 107 13.80 -1.93 11.62
C MET A 107 13.57 -3.44 11.63
N CYS A 108 14.25 -4.17 10.75
CA CYS A 108 14.14 -5.64 10.66
C CYS A 108 14.44 -6.33 11.99
N GLU A 109 15.47 -5.85 12.72
CA GLU A 109 15.90 -6.42 13.99
C GLU A 109 14.84 -6.26 15.10
N GLU A 110 13.92 -5.31 14.93
CA GLU A 110 12.79 -5.10 15.83
C GLU A 110 11.47 -5.69 15.31
N GLY A 111 11.56 -6.51 14.27
CA GLY A 111 10.41 -7.24 13.72
C GLY A 111 9.57 -6.42 12.74
N ALA A 112 10.13 -5.39 12.10
CA ALA A 112 9.49 -4.75 10.96
C ALA A 112 9.70 -5.54 9.67
N GLY A 113 8.82 -5.35 8.69
CA GLY A 113 8.93 -6.01 7.39
C GLY A 113 7.94 -5.45 6.36
N ARG A 114 8.04 -5.94 5.13
CA ARG A 114 7.03 -5.64 4.09
C ARG A 114 5.84 -6.57 4.26
N LEU A 115 4.65 -6.00 4.28
CA LEU A 115 3.42 -6.73 4.58
C LEU A 115 3.19 -7.91 3.62
N TYR A 116 3.53 -7.74 2.34
CA TYR A 116 3.28 -8.76 1.30
C TYR A 116 4.54 -9.42 0.75
N SER A 117 5.73 -9.02 1.22
CA SER A 117 7.01 -9.51 0.70
C SER A 117 7.93 -10.12 1.77
N SER A 118 7.38 -10.52 2.91
CA SER A 118 8.15 -11.12 4.02
C SER A 118 7.67 -12.54 4.34
N PRO A 119 7.89 -13.53 3.44
CA PRO A 119 7.48 -14.92 3.67
C PRO A 119 8.24 -15.60 4.82
N GLU A 120 9.42 -15.09 5.17
CA GLU A 120 10.24 -15.55 6.29
C GLU A 120 9.80 -14.99 7.64
N HIS A 121 8.99 -13.93 7.66
CA HIS A 121 8.62 -13.25 8.89
C HIS A 121 7.61 -14.06 9.71
N PRO A 122 7.79 -14.21 11.04
CA PRO A 122 6.93 -15.07 11.87
C PRO A 122 5.44 -14.73 11.83
N GLU A 123 5.11 -13.44 11.66
CA GLU A 123 3.73 -12.97 11.70
C GLU A 123 3.22 -12.48 10.34
N LEU A 124 4.08 -11.88 9.48
CA LEU A 124 3.67 -11.32 8.20
C LEU A 124 3.60 -12.38 7.09
N SER A 125 4.28 -13.54 7.25
CA SER A 125 4.31 -14.62 6.26
C SER A 125 2.91 -15.08 5.81
N ARG A 126 1.90 -14.97 6.68
CA ARG A 126 0.51 -15.32 6.34
C ARG A 126 -0.11 -14.42 5.25
N TYR A 127 0.44 -13.22 5.06
CA TYR A 127 0.00 -12.25 4.06
C TYR A 127 0.91 -12.21 2.84
N ALA A 128 2.07 -12.89 2.91
CA ALA A 128 3.08 -12.81 1.88
C ALA A 128 2.56 -13.31 0.51
N ILE A 129 2.77 -12.49 -0.51
CA ILE A 129 2.56 -12.83 -1.92
C ILE A 129 3.86 -13.38 -2.52
N ALA A 130 5.00 -12.75 -2.18
CA ALA A 130 6.31 -13.31 -2.51
C ALA A 130 6.54 -14.60 -1.72
N ARG A 131 7.26 -15.54 -2.33
CA ARG A 131 7.67 -16.82 -1.75
C ARG A 131 9.16 -16.78 -1.42
N ASN A 132 9.63 -17.75 -0.64
CA ASN A 132 11.06 -17.83 -0.30
C ASN A 132 11.98 -17.92 -1.53
N GLU A 133 11.56 -18.62 -2.57
CA GLU A 133 12.30 -18.74 -3.83
C GLU A 133 12.36 -17.45 -4.65
N ASP A 134 11.46 -16.51 -4.40
CA ASP A 134 11.41 -15.23 -5.08
C ASP A 134 12.40 -14.22 -4.51
N LEU A 135 12.96 -14.50 -3.33
CA LEU A 135 13.83 -13.58 -2.61
C LEU A 135 15.31 -13.72 -3.02
N ASP A 136 16.02 -12.61 -2.99
CA ASP A 136 17.48 -12.56 -2.96
C ASP A 136 17.95 -12.55 -1.48
N TRP A 137 18.39 -13.69 -1.02
CA TRP A 137 18.84 -13.89 0.35
C TRP A 137 20.21 -13.23 0.65
N SER A 138 20.90 -12.68 -0.33
CA SER A 138 22.10 -11.86 -0.13
C SER A 138 21.77 -10.42 0.29
N LEU A 139 20.51 -10.02 0.18
CA LEU A 139 20.01 -8.71 0.55
C LEU A 139 19.18 -8.79 1.84
N GLU A 140 19.27 -7.76 2.66
CA GLU A 140 18.42 -7.60 3.84
C GLU A 140 16.95 -7.36 3.45
N ALA A 141 16.01 -7.63 4.36
CA ALA A 141 14.58 -7.58 4.08
C ALA A 141 14.04 -6.17 3.77
N ASP A 142 14.74 -5.12 4.18
CA ASP A 142 14.40 -3.71 3.91
C ASP A 142 14.75 -3.27 2.48
N LYS A 143 15.63 -3.99 1.77
CA LYS A 143 16.14 -3.57 0.45
C LYS A 143 15.07 -3.69 -0.64
N GLU A 144 15.02 -2.67 -1.52
CA GLU A 144 14.01 -2.56 -2.59
C GLU A 144 14.07 -3.73 -3.59
N LYS A 145 15.27 -4.30 -3.79
CA LYS A 145 15.52 -5.41 -4.72
C LYS A 145 15.46 -6.79 -4.08
N ARG A 146 15.03 -6.87 -2.80
CA ARG A 146 14.91 -8.14 -2.06
C ARG A 146 14.06 -9.16 -2.80
N VAL A 147 12.90 -8.78 -3.32
CA VAL A 147 12.11 -9.63 -4.22
C VAL A 147 12.70 -9.54 -5.63
N LYS A 148 13.26 -10.63 -6.15
CA LYS A 148 13.96 -10.66 -7.46
C LYS A 148 13.10 -11.15 -8.61
N THR A 149 12.16 -12.05 -8.34
CA THR A 149 11.31 -12.67 -9.37
C THR A 149 9.86 -12.65 -8.92
N LEU A 150 8.96 -12.48 -9.86
CA LEU A 150 7.52 -12.54 -9.64
C LEU A 150 6.83 -13.17 -10.85
N SER A 151 5.90 -14.07 -10.58
CA SER A 151 4.98 -14.59 -11.60
C SER A 151 3.92 -13.54 -11.96
N GLU A 152 3.29 -13.72 -13.12
CA GLU A 152 2.16 -12.88 -13.56
C GLU A 152 1.00 -12.88 -12.54
N GLU A 153 0.78 -14.02 -11.89
CA GLU A 153 -0.25 -14.15 -10.85
C GLU A 153 0.09 -13.33 -9.60
N GLN A 154 1.34 -13.39 -9.14
CA GLN A 154 1.81 -12.58 -8.01
C GLN A 154 1.71 -11.08 -8.32
N ILE A 155 2.11 -10.65 -9.52
CA ILE A 155 1.97 -9.25 -9.94
C ILE A 155 0.50 -8.79 -9.91
N LYS A 156 -0.44 -9.65 -10.34
CA LYS A 156 -1.89 -9.35 -10.23
C LYS A 156 -2.34 -9.24 -8.77
N LEU A 157 -1.82 -10.09 -7.89
CA LEU A 157 -2.14 -10.03 -6.46
C LEU A 157 -1.63 -8.73 -5.81
N TYR A 158 -0.39 -8.33 -6.08
CA TYR A 158 0.15 -7.04 -5.62
C TYR A 158 -0.65 -5.85 -6.17
N GLY A 159 -1.04 -5.91 -7.44
CA GLY A 159 -1.79 -4.84 -8.12
C GLY A 159 -3.29 -4.80 -7.79
N ARG A 160 -3.84 -5.83 -7.14
CA ARG A 160 -5.30 -5.98 -6.95
C ARG A 160 -5.97 -4.80 -6.25
N LEU A 161 -5.26 -4.15 -5.30
CA LEU A 161 -5.78 -3.00 -4.58
C LEU A 161 -5.90 -1.79 -5.52
N ILE A 162 -4.86 -1.52 -6.32
CA ILE A 162 -4.88 -0.45 -7.32
C ILE A 162 -6.00 -0.70 -8.34
N GLU A 163 -6.09 -1.91 -8.87
CA GLU A 163 -7.06 -2.25 -9.92
C GLU A 163 -8.51 -2.21 -9.40
N LYS A 164 -8.79 -2.95 -8.31
CA LYS A 164 -10.17 -3.14 -7.82
C LYS A 164 -10.70 -2.01 -6.95
N ILE A 165 -9.82 -1.16 -6.43
CA ILE A 165 -10.20 -0.04 -5.57
C ILE A 165 -9.98 1.29 -6.28
N VAL A 166 -8.73 1.64 -6.61
CA VAL A 166 -8.41 2.99 -7.10
C VAL A 166 -8.90 3.18 -8.53
N ILE A 167 -8.48 2.32 -9.47
CA ILE A 167 -8.89 2.42 -10.88
C ILE A 167 -10.40 2.19 -11.02
N ALA A 168 -10.96 1.23 -10.28
CA ALA A 168 -12.40 1.00 -10.29
C ALA A 168 -13.19 2.22 -9.77
N ALA A 169 -12.71 2.90 -8.72
CA ALA A 169 -13.32 4.13 -8.21
C ALA A 169 -13.28 5.27 -9.25
N ALA A 170 -12.12 5.44 -9.94
CA ALA A 170 -11.99 6.43 -11.02
C ALA A 170 -12.99 6.16 -12.16
N LYS A 171 -13.06 4.90 -12.64
CA LYS A 171 -13.98 4.48 -13.69
C LYS A 171 -15.46 4.74 -13.32
N GLU A 172 -15.85 4.43 -12.08
CA GLU A 172 -17.22 4.70 -11.59
C GLU A 172 -17.54 6.21 -11.49
N CYS A 173 -16.52 7.06 -11.49
CA CYS A 173 -16.65 8.51 -11.54
C CYS A 173 -16.48 9.08 -12.97
N GLY A 174 -16.45 8.23 -14.02
CA GLY A 174 -16.28 8.64 -15.39
C GLY A 174 -14.85 9.07 -15.77
N MET A 175 -13.86 8.64 -14.98
CA MET A 175 -12.44 8.92 -15.21
C MET A 175 -11.70 7.63 -15.60
N ASP A 176 -10.55 7.77 -16.23
CA ASP A 176 -9.64 6.67 -16.55
C ASP A 176 -8.39 6.70 -15.67
N LYS A 177 -7.46 5.77 -15.91
CA LYS A 177 -6.20 5.69 -15.15
C LYS A 177 -5.31 6.93 -15.26
N ASN A 178 -5.47 7.77 -16.29
CA ASN A 178 -4.70 9.02 -16.45
C ASN A 178 -5.09 10.10 -15.42
N ALA A 179 -6.22 9.91 -14.71
CA ALA A 179 -6.60 10.74 -13.58
C ALA A 179 -5.90 10.34 -12.27
N ILE A 180 -5.00 9.35 -12.30
CA ILE A 180 -4.26 8.86 -11.14
C ILE A 180 -2.78 9.18 -11.34
N VAL A 181 -2.21 9.92 -10.40
CA VAL A 181 -0.78 10.21 -10.31
C VAL A 181 -0.22 9.50 -9.09
N CYS A 182 0.87 8.79 -9.24
CA CYS A 182 1.53 8.10 -8.12
C CYS A 182 2.89 8.73 -7.86
N GLU A 183 3.19 8.99 -6.59
CA GLU A 183 4.49 9.48 -6.20
C GLU A 183 5.52 8.35 -6.21
N ASP A 184 6.67 8.64 -6.83
CA ASP A 184 7.87 7.81 -6.80
C ASP A 184 9.04 8.62 -6.24
N LEU A 185 9.49 8.24 -5.04
CA LEU A 185 10.65 8.85 -4.36
C LEU A 185 11.98 8.15 -4.69
N GLY A 186 12.02 7.32 -5.74
CA GLY A 186 13.19 6.56 -6.12
C GLY A 186 13.45 5.31 -5.27
N THR A 187 12.48 4.90 -4.45
CA THR A 187 12.56 3.74 -3.54
C THR A 187 11.59 2.63 -3.93
N LEU A 188 11.26 2.52 -5.23
CA LEU A 188 10.32 1.50 -5.72
C LEU A 188 10.90 0.10 -5.55
N THR A 189 10.13 -0.74 -4.87
CA THR A 189 10.42 -2.17 -4.81
C THR A 189 10.10 -2.85 -6.14
N ASN A 190 10.73 -3.99 -6.42
CA ASN A 190 10.43 -4.75 -7.63
C ASN A 190 8.94 -5.12 -7.78
N PRO A 191 8.19 -5.50 -6.72
CA PRO A 191 6.74 -5.68 -6.81
C PRO A 191 6.00 -4.43 -7.29
N VAL A 192 6.33 -3.27 -6.72
CA VAL A 192 5.70 -2.00 -7.11
C VAL A 192 6.02 -1.65 -8.56
N ASP A 193 7.29 -1.72 -8.98
CA ASP A 193 7.72 -1.47 -10.36
C ASP A 193 7.01 -2.41 -11.35
N ALA A 194 6.86 -3.70 -11.01
CA ALA A 194 6.16 -4.67 -11.83
C ALA A 194 4.66 -4.36 -11.99
N VAL A 195 4.01 -3.90 -10.93
CA VAL A 195 2.59 -3.47 -10.96
C VAL A 195 2.42 -2.20 -11.80
N MET A 196 3.30 -1.21 -11.64
CA MET A 196 3.19 0.09 -12.31
C MET A 196 3.49 0.02 -13.81
N LYS A 197 4.18 -1.01 -14.30
CA LYS A 197 4.44 -1.27 -15.73
C LYS A 197 3.28 -1.91 -16.48
N LYS A 198 2.21 -2.30 -15.81
CA LYS A 198 0.97 -2.88 -16.39
C LYS A 198 -0.14 -1.84 -16.54
#